data_244ac70d24173a0db4cbb4aad1801852
#
_entry.id   244ac70d24173a0db4cbb4aad1801852
#
_cell.length_a   1.000
_cell.length_b   1.000
_cell.length_c   1.000
_cell.angle_alpha   90.00
_cell.angle_beta   90.00
_cell.angle_gamma   90.00
#
_symmetry.space_group_name_H-M   'P 1'
#
loop_
_entity.id
_entity.type
_entity.pdbx_description
1 polymer ?
#
loop_
_entity_poly.entity_id
_entity_poly.type
_entity_poly.pdbx_seq_one_letter_code
_entity_poly.pdbx_strand_id
1 'polypeptide(L)'
;MVENHPFEPWLPENARLLMLGTFPPAEKRWCMPWYYPNFQNDMWRIFGIIYFQDKFHFVDVEKKTYRLDAIKKFLGEKGVAIYDTAQQVIRTKNTASDKDLQIVQPADLDGMLRQLPHCRAVLTAGQLATKVFSEHFGIKEKPEMG
;
A
#
# COMPACT_ATOMS: atom_id res chain seq x y z
N MET A 1 2.71 -22.27 -3.17
CA MET A 1 3.99 -21.68 -3.59
C MET A 1 4.16 -20.31 -2.95
N VAL A 2 5.32 -20.08 -2.36
CA VAL A 2 5.62 -18.82 -1.68
C VAL A 2 5.91 -17.73 -2.71
N GLU A 3 5.28 -16.57 -2.55
CA GLU A 3 5.56 -15.38 -3.35
C GLU A 3 6.30 -14.36 -2.50
N ASN A 4 7.37 -13.78 -3.06
CA ASN A 4 8.09 -12.69 -2.43
C ASN A 4 7.48 -11.35 -2.86
N HIS A 5 7.55 -10.36 -1.99
CA HIS A 5 7.05 -9.02 -2.33
C HIS A 5 7.82 -8.50 -3.56
N PRO A 6 7.11 -8.08 -4.63
CA PRO A 6 7.75 -7.72 -5.89
C PRO A 6 8.28 -6.30 -5.95
N PHE A 7 7.95 -5.45 -4.97
CA PHE A 7 8.33 -4.03 -5.02
C PHE A 7 9.23 -3.66 -3.85
N GLU A 8 10.11 -2.68 -4.08
CA GLU A 8 10.89 -2.09 -3.01
C GLU A 8 10.02 -1.18 -2.16
N PRO A 9 10.27 -1.10 -0.84
CA PRO A 9 9.58 -0.12 0.00
C PRO A 9 9.84 1.30 -0.51
N TRP A 10 8.80 2.12 -0.53
CA TRP A 10 8.89 3.54 -0.88
C TRP A 10 8.94 4.33 0.42
N LEU A 11 10.13 4.67 0.87
CA LEU A 11 10.35 5.26 2.20
C LEU A 11 11.10 6.60 2.11
N PRO A 12 10.46 7.68 1.62
CA PRO A 12 11.12 9.00 1.62
C PRO A 12 11.43 9.42 3.05
N GLU A 13 12.63 9.91 3.28
CA GLU A 13 13.09 10.30 4.63
C GLU A 13 12.21 11.36 5.28
N ASN A 14 11.63 12.25 4.47
CA ASN A 14 10.75 13.30 4.97
C ASN A 14 9.31 12.83 5.24
N ALA A 15 9.02 11.55 5.07
CA ALA A 15 7.65 11.06 5.19
C ALA A 15 7.10 11.26 6.60
N ARG A 16 5.85 11.74 6.66
CA ARG A 16 5.08 11.91 7.89
C ARG A 16 3.98 10.88 8.03
N LEU A 17 3.64 10.22 6.95
CA LEU A 17 2.61 9.20 6.90
C LEU A 17 3.19 7.95 6.23
N LEU A 18 2.94 6.79 6.84
CA LEU A 18 3.23 5.49 6.23
C LEU A 18 1.92 4.80 5.89
N MET A 19 1.73 4.47 4.63
CA MET A 19 0.60 3.66 4.18
C MET A 19 1.02 2.21 4.08
N LEU A 20 0.24 1.34 4.71
CA LEU A 20 0.48 -0.10 4.69
C LEU A 20 -0.74 -0.85 4.18
N GLY A 21 -0.58 -1.55 3.06
CA GLY A 21 -1.52 -2.56 2.62
C GLY A 21 -1.08 -3.94 3.09
N THR A 22 -1.54 -4.98 2.43
CA THR A 22 -1.16 -6.36 2.78
C THR A 22 -0.12 -6.91 1.81
N PHE A 23 -0.45 -7.02 0.53
CA PHE A 23 0.40 -7.58 -0.51
C PHE A 23 -0.22 -7.29 -1.87
N PRO A 24 0.57 -7.07 -2.94
CA PRO A 24 -0.01 -6.79 -4.26
C PRO A 24 -0.79 -7.99 -4.80
N PRO A 25 -1.81 -7.75 -5.65
CA PRO A 25 -2.46 -8.86 -6.35
C PRO A 25 -1.50 -9.52 -7.35
N ALA A 26 -1.90 -10.67 -7.90
CA ALA A 26 -1.11 -11.36 -8.91
C ALA A 26 -0.83 -10.43 -10.10
N GLU A 27 0.33 -10.60 -10.73
CA GLU A 27 0.81 -9.73 -11.81
C GLU A 27 -0.18 -9.58 -12.95
N LYS A 28 -0.96 -10.61 -13.25
CA LYS A 28 -1.96 -10.55 -14.32
C LYS A 28 -3.05 -9.49 -14.08
N ARG A 29 -3.15 -8.99 -12.85
CA ARG A 29 -4.13 -7.94 -12.49
C ARG A 29 -3.53 -6.54 -12.47
N TRP A 30 -2.24 -6.41 -12.77
CA TRP A 30 -1.56 -5.11 -12.74
C TRP A 30 -1.79 -4.33 -14.03
N CYS A 31 -2.09 -3.04 -13.89
CA CYS A 31 -2.00 -2.11 -15.00
C CYS A 31 -0.67 -1.33 -14.96
N MET A 32 0.06 -1.42 -13.86
CA MET A 32 1.38 -0.81 -13.69
C MET A 32 2.20 -1.62 -12.67
N PRO A 33 3.55 -1.55 -12.68
CA PRO A 33 4.38 -2.34 -11.77
C PRO A 33 4.70 -1.58 -10.47
N TRP A 34 3.68 -1.22 -9.68
CA TRP A 34 3.86 -0.52 -8.42
C TRP A 34 2.66 -0.75 -7.50
N TYR A 35 2.61 -0.05 -6.37
CA TYR A 35 1.57 -0.24 -5.33
C TYR A 35 0.18 0.09 -5.84
N TYR A 36 -0.80 -0.70 -5.39
CA TYR A 36 -2.19 -0.60 -5.82
C TYR A 36 -2.30 -0.63 -7.34
N PRO A 37 -1.77 -1.70 -7.96
CA PRO A 37 -1.59 -1.76 -9.42
C PRO A 37 -2.83 -2.17 -10.20
N ASN A 38 -3.88 -2.65 -9.52
CA ASN A 38 -5.10 -3.06 -10.21
C ASN A 38 -5.90 -1.82 -10.59
N PHE A 39 -6.21 -1.67 -11.87
CA PHE A 39 -6.95 -0.50 -12.36
C PHE A 39 -8.32 -0.36 -11.73
N GLN A 40 -8.89 -1.44 -11.20
CA GLN A 40 -10.17 -1.41 -10.50
C GLN A 40 -10.06 -0.98 -9.04
N ASN A 41 -8.85 -0.88 -8.49
CA ASN A 41 -8.61 -0.38 -7.14
C ASN A 41 -8.66 1.13 -7.14
N ASP A 42 -9.39 1.73 -6.21
CA ASP A 42 -9.65 3.16 -6.19
C ASP A 42 -8.63 4.00 -5.42
N MET A 43 -7.58 3.41 -4.87
CA MET A 43 -6.64 4.15 -4.01
C MET A 43 -6.15 5.44 -4.67
N TRP A 44 -5.65 5.36 -5.90
CA TRP A 44 -5.11 6.54 -6.58
C TRP A 44 -6.20 7.52 -7.03
N ARG A 45 -7.41 7.02 -7.29
CA ARG A 45 -8.56 7.89 -7.56
C ARG A 45 -8.97 8.67 -6.32
N ILE A 46 -8.93 8.02 -5.15
CA ILE A 46 -9.23 8.68 -3.88
C ILE A 46 -8.25 9.82 -3.61
N PHE A 47 -6.96 9.58 -3.81
CA PHE A 47 -5.96 10.65 -3.67
C PHE A 47 -6.20 11.79 -4.65
N GLY A 48 -6.60 11.49 -5.88
CA GLY A 48 -6.96 12.51 -6.86
C GLY A 48 -8.14 13.36 -6.39
N ILE A 49 -9.16 12.72 -5.83
CA ILE A 49 -10.34 13.43 -5.30
C ILE A 49 -9.95 14.34 -4.14
N ILE A 50 -9.20 13.80 -3.18
CA ILE A 50 -8.89 14.52 -1.94
C ILE A 50 -7.99 15.74 -2.20
N TYR A 51 -6.96 15.57 -3.01
CA TYR A 51 -5.93 16.62 -3.16
C TYR A 51 -6.14 17.51 -4.39
N PHE A 52 -6.86 17.05 -5.41
CA PHE A 52 -7.00 17.78 -6.68
C PHE A 52 -8.45 17.94 -7.11
N GLN A 53 -9.41 17.42 -6.33
CA GLN A 53 -10.85 17.42 -6.68
C GLN A 53 -11.11 16.81 -8.06
N ASP A 54 -10.26 15.83 -8.43
CA ASP A 54 -10.32 15.20 -9.75
C ASP A 54 -9.92 13.72 -9.62
N LYS A 55 -10.91 12.82 -9.72
CA LYS A 55 -10.64 11.39 -9.62
C LYS A 55 -9.76 10.85 -10.74
N PHE A 56 -9.60 11.59 -11.82
CA PHE A 56 -8.77 11.18 -12.96
C PHE A 56 -7.37 11.81 -12.94
N HIS A 57 -7.03 12.58 -11.91
CA HIS A 57 -5.75 13.27 -11.84
C HIS A 57 -4.55 12.31 -12.05
N PHE A 58 -4.60 11.12 -11.43
CA PHE A 58 -3.54 10.12 -11.55
C PHE A 58 -3.87 9.01 -12.55
N VAL A 59 -4.92 9.18 -13.35
CA VAL A 59 -5.40 8.15 -14.28
C VAL A 59 -5.08 8.52 -15.71
N ASP A 60 -4.52 7.58 -16.46
CA ASP A 60 -4.41 7.67 -17.91
C ASP A 60 -5.59 6.88 -18.50
N VAL A 61 -6.65 7.59 -18.87
CA VAL A 61 -7.91 6.98 -19.30
C VAL A 61 -7.74 6.19 -20.60
N GLU A 62 -6.93 6.71 -21.53
CA GLU A 62 -6.71 6.04 -22.82
C GLU A 62 -5.99 4.70 -22.64
N LYS A 63 -4.94 4.69 -21.84
CA LYS A 63 -4.10 3.49 -21.64
C LYS A 63 -4.65 2.59 -20.53
N LYS A 64 -5.69 3.01 -19.83
CA LYS A 64 -6.28 2.29 -18.70
C LYS A 64 -5.21 1.92 -17.66
N THR A 65 -4.43 2.91 -17.27
CA THR A 65 -3.39 2.75 -16.25
C THR A 65 -3.32 4.00 -15.39
N TYR A 66 -2.44 4.00 -14.40
CA TYR A 66 -2.19 5.16 -13.56
C TYR A 66 -0.92 5.88 -13.99
N ARG A 67 -0.85 7.18 -13.69
CA ARG A 67 0.31 8.01 -14.00
C ARG A 67 1.35 7.83 -12.90
N LEU A 68 2.16 6.78 -13.02
CA LEU A 68 3.10 6.37 -11.98
C LEU A 68 4.07 7.47 -11.57
N ASP A 69 4.64 8.18 -12.55
CA ASP A 69 5.59 9.25 -12.25
C ASP A 69 4.94 10.40 -11.47
N ALA A 70 3.70 10.74 -11.83
CA ALA A 70 2.94 11.77 -11.12
C ALA A 70 2.61 11.34 -9.69
N ILE A 71 2.28 10.06 -9.49
CA ILE A 71 2.02 9.51 -8.16
C ILE A 71 3.26 9.59 -7.29
N LYS A 72 4.41 9.13 -7.80
CA LYS A 72 5.67 9.16 -7.03
C LYS A 72 6.08 10.58 -6.66
N LYS A 73 5.95 11.51 -7.59
CA LYS A 73 6.25 12.93 -7.34
C LYS A 73 5.35 13.47 -6.24
N PHE A 74 4.06 13.19 -6.33
CA PHE A 74 3.09 13.63 -5.33
C PHE A 74 3.41 13.08 -3.95
N LEU A 75 3.66 11.77 -3.84
CA LEU A 75 3.97 11.14 -2.56
C LEU A 75 5.25 11.68 -1.94
N GLY A 76 6.27 11.92 -2.76
CA GLY A 76 7.52 12.54 -2.29
C GLY A 76 7.30 13.94 -1.78
N GLU A 77 6.53 14.75 -2.48
CA GLU A 77 6.22 16.13 -2.08
C GLU A 77 5.36 16.19 -0.81
N LYS A 78 4.41 15.27 -0.67
CA LYS A 78 3.50 15.23 0.48
C LYS A 78 4.06 14.47 1.68
N GLY A 79 5.18 13.80 1.51
CA GLY A 79 5.78 13.04 2.60
C GLY A 79 5.01 11.78 2.96
N VAL A 80 4.66 10.97 1.97
CA VAL A 80 3.95 9.71 2.16
C VAL A 80 4.85 8.54 1.77
N ALA A 81 5.05 7.62 2.72
CA ALA A 81 5.75 6.37 2.49
C ALA A 81 4.74 5.25 2.23
N ILE A 82 5.13 4.23 1.49
CA ILE A 82 4.27 3.08 1.19
C ILE A 82 5.06 1.78 1.30
N TYR A 83 4.45 0.81 1.96
CA TYR A 83 4.81 -0.59 1.82
C TYR A 83 3.59 -1.45 2.16
N ASP A 84 3.83 -2.74 2.36
CA ASP A 84 2.80 -3.70 2.75
C ASP A 84 3.22 -4.40 4.05
N THR A 85 2.27 -5.05 4.71
CA THR A 85 2.54 -5.74 5.97
C THR A 85 3.09 -7.16 5.77
N ALA A 86 3.01 -7.70 4.56
CA ALA A 86 3.53 -9.04 4.27
C ALA A 86 4.71 -8.97 3.32
N GLN A 87 5.79 -9.67 3.67
CA GLN A 87 6.98 -9.81 2.84
C GLN A 87 6.89 -11.05 1.95
N GLN A 88 6.32 -12.13 2.48
CA GLN A 88 6.10 -13.37 1.74
C GLN A 88 4.71 -13.91 2.05
N VAL A 89 4.03 -14.40 1.02
CA VAL A 89 2.68 -14.95 1.14
C VAL A 89 2.52 -16.22 0.32
N ILE A 90 1.47 -16.98 0.64
CA ILE A 90 0.94 -18.04 -0.21
C ILE A 90 -0.48 -17.65 -0.57
N ARG A 91 -0.81 -17.66 -1.86
CA ARG A 91 -2.18 -17.45 -2.32
C ARG A 91 -2.94 -18.76 -2.27
N THR A 92 -4.00 -18.78 -1.50
CA THR A 92 -4.83 -19.99 -1.39
C THR A 92 -5.85 -20.07 -2.52
N LYS A 93 -6.18 -18.92 -3.14
CA LYS A 93 -7.07 -18.82 -4.30
C LYS A 93 -6.58 -17.75 -5.25
N ASN A 94 -6.95 -17.87 -6.51
CA ASN A 94 -6.53 -16.92 -7.55
C ASN A 94 -7.47 -15.71 -7.61
N THR A 95 -7.53 -14.96 -6.52
CA THR A 95 -8.33 -13.74 -6.41
C THR A 95 -7.46 -12.56 -6.00
N ALA A 96 -8.04 -11.36 -6.01
CA ALA A 96 -7.36 -10.16 -5.52
C ALA A 96 -7.66 -9.91 -4.03
N SER A 97 -8.37 -10.81 -3.36
CA SER A 97 -8.81 -10.63 -1.97
C SER A 97 -7.72 -10.99 -0.97
N ASP A 98 -7.52 -10.14 0.03
CA ASP A 98 -6.57 -10.39 1.12
C ASP A 98 -6.94 -11.62 1.95
N LYS A 99 -8.23 -11.99 2.01
CA LYS A 99 -8.68 -13.17 2.75
C LYS A 99 -8.13 -14.48 2.17
N ASP A 100 -7.70 -14.45 0.91
CA ASP A 100 -7.11 -15.60 0.23
C ASP A 100 -5.58 -15.61 0.31
N LEU A 101 -4.99 -14.78 1.18
CA LEU A 101 -3.56 -14.73 1.41
C LEU A 101 -3.21 -15.36 2.75
N GLN A 102 -2.20 -16.22 2.74
CA GLN A 102 -1.57 -16.71 3.96
C GLN A 102 -0.22 -16.05 4.09
N ILE A 103 -0.01 -15.29 5.17
CA ILE A 103 1.26 -14.59 5.39
C ILE A 103 2.29 -15.59 5.91
N VAL A 104 3.36 -15.77 5.15
CA VAL A 104 4.48 -16.65 5.51
C VAL A 104 5.50 -15.87 6.32
N GLN A 105 5.81 -14.64 5.87
CA GLN A 105 6.75 -13.77 6.56
C GLN A 105 6.18 -12.35 6.57
N PRO A 106 5.99 -11.75 7.76
CA PRO A 106 5.59 -10.35 7.83
C PRO A 106 6.73 -9.44 7.41
N ALA A 107 6.40 -8.23 6.98
CA ALA A 107 7.39 -7.21 6.67
C ALA A 107 8.09 -6.74 7.95
N ASP A 108 9.30 -6.19 7.80
CA ASP A 108 10.06 -5.61 8.91
C ASP A 108 9.52 -4.22 9.26
N LEU A 109 8.41 -4.19 10.01
CA LEU A 109 7.74 -2.95 10.36
C LEU A 109 8.61 -2.04 11.22
N ASP A 110 9.34 -2.60 12.17
CA ASP A 110 10.24 -1.84 13.02
C ASP A 110 11.36 -1.20 12.20
N GLY A 111 11.94 -1.95 11.27
CA GLY A 111 12.99 -1.43 10.39
C GLY A 111 12.49 -0.30 9.50
N MET A 112 11.26 -0.42 8.98
CA MET A 112 10.66 0.66 8.18
C MET A 112 10.50 1.93 9.01
N LEU A 113 9.95 1.82 10.21
CA LEU A 113 9.73 2.99 11.06
C LEU A 113 11.06 3.64 11.49
N ARG A 114 12.13 2.85 11.68
CA ARG A 114 13.46 3.41 11.96
C ARG A 114 13.99 4.27 10.80
N GLN A 115 13.59 3.96 9.57
CA GLN A 115 13.98 4.74 8.40
C GLN A 115 13.12 5.97 8.17
N LEU A 116 12.08 6.15 8.96
CA LEU A 116 11.12 7.24 8.82
C LEU A 116 11.08 8.10 10.09
N PRO A 117 12.15 8.89 10.38
CA PRO A 117 12.26 9.62 11.65
C PRO A 117 11.17 10.67 11.86
N HIS A 118 10.51 11.12 10.79
CA HIS A 118 9.46 12.14 10.86
C HIS A 118 8.05 11.57 10.77
N CYS A 119 7.92 10.23 10.70
CA CYS A 119 6.61 9.60 10.57
C CYS A 119 5.77 9.82 11.83
N ARG A 120 4.56 10.35 11.64
CA ARG A 120 3.64 10.69 12.73
C ARG A 120 2.37 9.84 12.73
N ALA A 121 2.08 9.19 11.61
CA ALA A 121 0.83 8.45 11.45
C ALA A 121 1.04 7.25 10.54
N VAL A 122 0.27 6.20 10.77
CA VAL A 122 0.22 5.03 9.91
C VAL A 122 -1.22 4.84 9.48
N LEU A 123 -1.41 4.71 8.15
CA LEU A 123 -2.70 4.38 7.56
C LEU A 123 -2.64 2.93 7.09
N THR A 124 -3.53 2.09 7.61
CA THR A 124 -3.63 0.71 7.14
C THR A 124 -4.80 0.58 6.17
N ALA A 125 -4.54 0.01 5.01
CA ALA A 125 -5.54 -0.22 3.98
C ALA A 125 -5.99 -1.68 4.03
N GLY A 126 -7.20 -1.91 4.54
CA GLY A 126 -7.79 -3.24 4.65
C GLY A 126 -7.69 -3.84 6.05
N GLN A 127 -8.57 -4.80 6.32
CA GLN A 127 -8.68 -5.41 7.65
C GLN A 127 -7.46 -6.25 8.02
N LEU A 128 -6.91 -7.00 7.07
CA LEU A 128 -5.75 -7.85 7.36
C LEU A 128 -4.50 -7.01 7.68
N ALA A 129 -4.27 -5.95 6.92
CA ALA A 129 -3.17 -5.04 7.20
C ALA A 129 -3.31 -4.40 8.59
N THR A 130 -4.51 -3.99 8.94
CA THR A 130 -4.80 -3.42 10.27
C THR A 130 -4.52 -4.42 11.37
N LYS A 131 -4.96 -5.67 11.18
CA LYS A 131 -4.75 -6.74 12.15
C LYS A 131 -3.25 -7.02 12.36
N VAL A 132 -2.51 -7.19 11.26
CA VAL A 132 -1.07 -7.50 11.33
C VAL A 132 -0.32 -6.38 12.05
N PHE A 133 -0.59 -5.13 11.68
CA PHE A 133 0.06 -3.97 12.30
C PHE A 133 -0.28 -3.87 13.79
N SER A 134 -1.56 -4.00 14.13
CA SER A 134 -2.03 -3.88 15.51
C SER A 134 -1.46 -4.99 16.40
N GLU A 135 -1.43 -6.22 15.91
CA GLU A 135 -0.85 -7.34 16.66
C GLU A 135 0.64 -7.17 16.88
N HIS A 136 1.36 -6.69 15.87
CA HIS A 136 2.81 -6.49 15.97
C HIS A 136 3.18 -5.48 17.06
N PHE A 137 2.42 -4.39 17.19
CA PHE A 137 2.70 -3.33 18.17
C PHE A 137 1.86 -3.43 19.44
N GLY A 138 1.07 -4.50 19.60
CA GLY A 138 0.25 -4.70 20.78
C GLY A 138 -0.87 -3.68 20.95
N ILE A 139 -1.38 -3.13 19.86
CA ILE A 139 -2.46 -2.16 19.87
C ILE A 139 -3.78 -2.90 20.06
N LYS A 140 -4.51 -2.56 21.12
CA LYS A 140 -5.78 -3.23 21.46
C LYS A 140 -7.00 -2.46 21.00
N GLU A 141 -6.88 -1.14 20.84
CA GLU A 141 -7.98 -0.32 20.38
C GLU A 141 -8.13 -0.44 18.88
N LYS A 142 -9.39 -0.54 18.41
CA LYS A 142 -9.66 -0.57 16.99
C LYS A 142 -9.42 0.82 16.40
N PRO A 143 -8.60 0.95 15.34
CA PRO A 143 -8.39 2.25 14.70
C PRO A 143 -9.69 2.79 14.11
N GLU A 144 -9.79 4.12 14.07
CA GLU A 144 -10.90 4.77 13.39
C GLU A 144 -10.83 4.53 11.90
N MET A 145 -11.99 4.34 11.28
CA MET A 145 -12.12 4.22 9.83
C MET A 145 -12.42 5.58 9.23
N GLY A 146 -11.79 5.85 8.11
CA GLY A 146 -12.01 7.08 7.37
C GLY A 146 -10.73 7.84 7.13
#